data_9cb4ecae4259a802a1eda3ef18d3fcb4
#
_entry.id   9cb4ecae4259a802a1eda3ef18d3fcb4
#
_cell.length_a   1.000
_cell.length_b   1.000
_cell.length_c   1.000
_cell.angle_alpha   90.00
_cell.angle_beta   90.00
_cell.angle_gamma   90.00
#
_symmetry.space_group_name_H-M   'P 1'
#
loop_
_entity.id
_entity.type
_entity.pdbx_description
1 polymer ?
#
loop_
_entity_poly.entity_id
_entity_poly.type
_entity_poly.pdbx_seq_one_letter_code
_entity_poly.pdbx_strand_id
1 'polypeptide(L)'
;SDVCSSDLFIIEVKNYSGSLMGTDNDYEWVKTKISSSGNSYTKIVKNPIKQVNRQVYLLAQFLKYYGVDVWVEGYIFFVQGNSPVDCKQVLESAQDINHVIHNGANRNLTNAKVQEIQKLLS
;
A
#
# COMPACT_ATOMS: atom_id res chain seq x y z
N SER A 1 -22.34 13.06 1.03
CA SER A 1 -21.71 12.15 0.11
C SER A 1 -20.72 11.28 0.84
N ASP A 2 -20.67 10.08 0.47
CA ASP A 2 -19.89 9.09 1.12
C ASP A 2 -18.49 9.07 0.65
N VAL A 3 -17.79 9.97 1.17
CA VAL A 3 -16.43 10.22 0.75
C VAL A 3 -15.42 9.18 1.16
N CYS A 4 -15.85 8.18 1.93
CA CYS A 4 -14.90 7.21 2.42
C CYS A 4 -14.74 6.01 1.53
N SER A 5 -15.24 6.11 0.31
CA SER A 5 -15.30 4.99 -0.58
C SER A 5 -14.18 5.01 -1.57
N SER A 6 -13.32 3.99 -1.50
CA SER A 6 -12.23 3.85 -2.45
C SER A 6 -12.68 3.05 -3.65
N ASP A 7 -12.50 3.61 -4.83
CA ASP A 7 -12.81 2.96 -6.09
C ASP A 7 -11.64 2.11 -6.58
N LEU A 8 -10.41 2.48 -6.22
CA LEU A 8 -9.20 1.77 -6.57
C LEU A 8 -8.32 1.58 -5.36
N PHE A 9 -7.67 0.42 -5.29
CA PHE A 9 -6.70 0.11 -4.26
C PHE A 9 -5.35 -0.19 -4.89
N ILE A 10 -4.29 0.36 -4.31
CA ILE A 10 -2.93 -0.06 -4.58
C ILE A 10 -2.48 -0.83 -3.35
N ILE A 11 -2.13 -2.10 -3.53
CA ILE A 11 -1.59 -2.91 -2.44
C ILE A 11 -0.15 -3.28 -2.80
N GLU A 12 0.79 -2.71 -2.09
CA GLU A 12 2.20 -3.01 -2.25
C GLU A 12 2.56 -4.17 -1.33
N VAL A 13 3.16 -5.21 -1.87
CA VAL A 13 3.55 -6.39 -1.08
C VAL A 13 5.03 -6.26 -0.73
N LYS A 14 5.34 -6.35 0.55
CA LYS A 14 6.71 -6.30 1.04
C LYS A 14 7.02 -7.57 1.83
N ASN A 15 8.08 -8.25 1.46
CA ASN A 15 8.53 -9.46 2.13
C ASN A 15 9.88 -9.18 2.78
N TYR A 16 9.87 -8.33 3.81
CA TYR A 16 11.07 -8.03 4.57
C TYR A 16 11.26 -9.08 5.66
N SER A 17 12.42 -9.69 5.71
CA SER A 17 12.80 -10.59 6.80
C SER A 17 13.51 -9.81 7.91
N GLY A 18 13.45 -10.32 9.13
CA GLY A 18 14.10 -9.70 10.28
C GLY A 18 13.25 -8.64 10.95
N SER A 19 13.90 -7.76 11.70
CA SER A 19 13.23 -6.70 12.44
C SER A 19 13.29 -5.40 11.67
N LEU A 20 12.19 -4.66 11.71
CA LEU A 20 12.11 -3.35 11.08
C LEU A 20 11.95 -2.28 12.16
N MET A 21 12.63 -1.17 11.98
CA MET A 21 12.52 -0.01 12.87
C MET A 21 12.29 1.25 12.06
N GLY A 22 11.37 2.07 12.52
CA GLY A 22 11.04 3.33 11.86
C GLY A 22 9.65 3.80 12.22
N THR A 23 9.31 4.98 11.75
CA THR A 23 7.98 5.57 11.92
C THR A 23 7.37 5.86 10.55
N ASP A 24 6.08 6.19 10.56
CA ASP A 24 5.37 6.53 9.32
C ASP A 24 5.90 7.81 8.69
N ASN A 25 6.58 8.67 9.45
CA ASN A 25 7.13 9.92 8.94
C ASN A 25 8.58 9.83 8.47
N ASP A 26 9.27 8.74 8.77
CA ASP A 26 10.66 8.57 8.36
C ASP A 26 10.75 8.30 6.86
N TYR A 27 11.76 8.84 6.20
CA TYR A 27 12.01 8.54 4.78
C TYR A 27 12.57 7.14 4.59
N GLU A 28 13.30 6.66 5.58
CA GLU A 28 13.97 5.37 5.53
C GLU A 28 13.75 4.63 6.83
N TRP A 29 13.67 3.31 6.71
CA TRP A 29 13.58 2.39 7.84
C TRP A 29 14.84 1.56 7.91
N VAL A 30 15.12 1.04 9.11
CA VAL A 30 16.27 0.18 9.35
C VAL A 30 15.79 -1.26 9.47
N LYS A 31 16.35 -2.13 8.67
CA LYS A 31 16.08 -3.56 8.71
C LYS A 31 17.28 -4.26 9.34
N THR A 32 17.05 -5.01 10.41
CA THR A 32 18.09 -5.76 11.11
C THR A 32 17.83 -7.25 10.95
N LYS A 33 18.87 -7.98 10.60
CA LYS A 33 18.79 -9.42 10.43
C LYS A 33 19.97 -10.08 11.14
N ILE A 34 19.71 -11.25 11.74
CA ILE A 34 20.75 -12.04 12.38
C ILE A 34 21.06 -13.22 11.46
N SER A 35 22.33 -13.37 11.12
CA SER A 35 22.78 -14.48 10.29
C SER A 35 22.80 -15.79 11.09
N SER A 36 22.91 -16.90 10.39
CA SER A 36 23.02 -18.22 11.03
C SER A 36 24.24 -18.36 11.92
N SER A 37 25.27 -17.55 11.71
CA SER A 37 26.47 -17.52 12.54
C SER A 37 26.34 -16.62 13.76
N GLY A 38 25.17 -16.00 13.97
CA GLY A 38 24.92 -15.13 15.11
C GLY A 38 25.32 -13.67 14.90
N ASN A 39 25.86 -13.32 13.74
CA ASN A 39 26.21 -11.93 13.44
C ASN A 39 24.98 -11.16 13.01
N SER A 40 24.79 -9.95 13.55
CA SER A 40 23.72 -9.07 13.11
C SER A 40 24.24 -8.11 12.05
N TYR A 41 23.38 -7.78 11.10
CA TYR A 41 23.66 -6.74 10.12
C TYR A 41 22.40 -5.93 9.84
N THR A 42 22.61 -4.69 9.44
CA THR A 42 21.52 -3.77 9.17
C THR A 42 21.56 -3.34 7.72
N LYS A 43 20.37 -3.07 7.20
CA LYS A 43 20.20 -2.53 5.87
C LYS A 43 19.13 -1.43 5.93
N ILE A 44 19.34 -0.36 5.18
CA ILE A 44 18.38 0.71 5.08
C ILE A 44 17.44 0.42 3.93
N VAL A 45 16.14 0.53 4.20
CA VAL A 45 15.10 0.37 3.19
C VAL A 45 14.25 1.64 3.19
N LYS A 46 13.68 1.96 2.04
CA LYS A 46 12.79 3.12 1.96
C LYS A 46 11.48 2.81 2.68
N ASN A 47 10.91 3.85 3.31
CA ASN A 47 9.62 3.71 3.97
C ASN A 47 8.54 3.37 2.94
N PRO A 48 7.95 2.16 3.00
CA PRO A 48 6.97 1.73 2.00
C PRO A 48 5.66 2.51 2.08
N ILE A 49 5.32 3.08 3.23
CA ILE A 49 4.13 3.92 3.38
C ILE A 49 4.27 5.17 2.51
N LYS A 50 5.42 5.81 2.57
CA LYS A 50 5.68 6.98 1.73
C LYS A 50 5.73 6.61 0.24
N GLN A 51 6.26 5.43 -0.08
CA GLN A 51 6.28 4.95 -1.45
C GLN A 51 4.89 4.75 -2.01
N VAL A 52 4.02 4.08 -1.27
CA VAL A 52 2.66 3.82 -1.74
C VAL A 52 1.84 5.12 -1.81
N ASN A 53 2.04 6.03 -0.87
CA ASN A 53 1.37 7.33 -0.90
C ASN A 53 1.76 8.14 -2.13
N ARG A 54 3.03 8.06 -2.53
CA ARG A 54 3.48 8.71 -3.76
C ARG A 54 2.83 8.07 -4.98
N GLN A 55 2.73 6.75 -5.02
CA GLN A 55 2.07 6.03 -6.11
C GLN A 55 0.59 6.41 -6.21
N VAL A 56 -0.09 6.49 -5.06
CA VAL A 56 -1.48 6.93 -5.00
C VAL A 56 -1.63 8.34 -5.58
N TYR A 57 -0.78 9.25 -5.15
CA TYR A 57 -0.81 10.62 -5.64
C TYR A 57 -0.62 10.69 -7.15
N LEU A 58 0.39 10.00 -7.67
CA LEU A 58 0.70 10.02 -9.09
C LEU A 58 -0.42 9.39 -9.92
N LEU A 59 -0.98 8.29 -9.45
CA LEU A 59 -2.09 7.64 -10.14
C LEU A 59 -3.34 8.53 -10.13
N ALA A 60 -3.65 9.14 -8.99
CA ALA A 60 -4.80 10.03 -8.89
C ALA A 60 -4.65 11.22 -9.83
N GLN A 61 -3.46 11.80 -9.93
CA GLN A 61 -3.21 12.92 -10.84
C GLN A 61 -3.33 12.48 -12.30
N PHE A 62 -2.81 11.30 -12.63
CA PHE A 62 -2.91 10.74 -13.97
C PHE A 62 -4.37 10.57 -14.38
N LEU A 63 -5.16 9.95 -13.52
CA LEU A 63 -6.57 9.69 -13.81
C LEU A 63 -7.36 10.98 -13.92
N LYS A 64 -7.09 11.94 -13.04
CA LYS A 64 -7.75 13.24 -13.07
C LYS A 64 -7.45 13.98 -14.36
N TYR A 65 -6.22 13.88 -14.85
CA TYR A 65 -5.83 14.52 -16.11
C TYR A 65 -6.68 14.01 -17.27
N TYR A 66 -7.01 12.74 -17.26
CA TYR A 66 -7.84 12.12 -18.30
C TYR A 66 -9.35 12.16 -17.99
N GLY A 67 -9.74 12.91 -16.98
CA GLY A 67 -11.15 13.08 -16.66
C GLY A 67 -11.80 11.93 -15.91
N VAL A 68 -10.99 11.01 -15.37
CA VAL A 68 -11.50 9.88 -14.58
C VAL A 68 -11.54 10.29 -13.11
N ASP A 69 -12.74 10.35 -12.55
CA ASP A 69 -12.96 10.76 -11.17
C ASP A 69 -13.16 9.52 -10.30
N VAL A 70 -12.08 9.05 -9.70
CA VAL A 70 -12.09 7.89 -8.80
C VAL A 70 -11.25 8.21 -7.57
N TRP A 71 -11.61 7.56 -6.46
CA TRP A 71 -10.86 7.66 -5.22
C TRP A 71 -9.83 6.53 -5.17
N VAL A 72 -8.58 6.87 -4.88
CA VAL A 72 -7.48 5.90 -4.84
C VAL A 72 -6.95 5.82 -3.43
N GLU A 73 -6.83 4.60 -2.89
CA GLU A 73 -6.20 4.34 -1.60
C GLU A 73 -5.03 3.39 -1.78
N GLY A 74 -4.02 3.54 -0.93
CA GLY A 74 -2.84 2.70 -0.95
C GLY A 74 -2.62 1.98 0.36
N TYR A 75 -2.20 0.73 0.26
CA TYR A 75 -1.94 -0.14 1.40
C TYR A 75 -0.62 -0.87 1.18
N ILE A 76 -0.01 -1.30 2.28
CA ILE A 76 1.19 -2.12 2.26
C ILE A 76 0.89 -3.42 2.99
N PHE A 77 1.14 -4.54 2.35
CA PHE A 77 1.02 -5.85 2.96
C PHE A 77 2.41 -6.36 3.34
N PHE A 78 2.63 -6.53 4.64
CA PHE A 78 3.87 -7.10 5.18
C PHE A 78 3.67 -8.60 5.32
N VAL A 79 4.27 -9.37 4.43
CA VAL A 79 4.12 -10.83 4.39
C VAL A 79 4.57 -11.47 5.71
N GLN A 80 5.61 -10.91 6.33
CA GLN A 80 6.15 -11.43 7.60
C GLN A 80 5.46 -10.87 8.83
N GLY A 81 4.48 -9.98 8.65
CA GLY A 81 3.76 -9.38 9.77
C GLY A 81 4.64 -8.57 10.71
N ASN A 82 5.69 -7.96 10.20
CA ASN A 82 6.71 -7.31 11.00
C ASN A 82 6.78 -5.79 10.80
N SER A 83 5.66 -5.16 10.49
CA SER A 83 5.64 -3.71 10.36
C SER A 83 6.01 -3.03 11.67
N PRO A 84 6.88 -2.00 11.64
CA PRO A 84 7.19 -1.21 12.83
C PRO A 84 6.10 -0.18 13.16
N VAL A 85 5.11 -0.04 12.29
CA VAL A 85 4.07 0.99 12.39
C VAL A 85 2.70 0.31 12.36
N ASP A 86 1.81 0.79 13.21
CA ASP A 86 0.42 0.33 13.24
C ASP A 86 -0.47 1.46 12.73
N CYS A 87 -0.83 1.39 11.46
CA CYS A 87 -1.73 2.37 10.85
C CYS A 87 -2.68 1.69 9.88
N LYS A 88 -3.68 2.43 9.41
CA LYS A 88 -4.73 1.89 8.54
C LYS A 88 -4.20 1.35 7.21
N GLN A 89 -3.07 1.86 6.77
CA GLN A 89 -2.48 1.45 5.48
C GLN A 89 -1.66 0.16 5.58
N VAL A 90 -1.41 -0.32 6.80
CA VAL A 90 -0.59 -1.51 7.03
C VAL A 90 -1.49 -2.74 7.16
N LEU A 91 -1.21 -3.73 6.34
CA LEU A 91 -1.90 -5.01 6.34
C LEU A 91 -0.87 -6.09 6.70
N GLU A 92 -1.20 -6.95 7.64
CA GLU A 92 -0.26 -7.97 8.10
C GLU A 92 -0.83 -9.40 8.01
N SER A 93 -2.05 -9.54 7.54
CA SER A 93 -2.71 -10.84 7.41
C SER A 93 -3.62 -10.88 6.20
N ALA A 94 -3.98 -12.10 5.78
CA ALA A 94 -4.96 -12.27 4.71
C ALA A 94 -6.32 -11.71 5.10
N GLN A 95 -6.67 -11.75 6.38
CA GLN A 95 -7.91 -11.17 6.86
C GLN A 95 -7.94 -9.65 6.69
N ASP A 96 -6.82 -8.99 6.93
CA ASP A 96 -6.71 -7.55 6.72
C ASP A 96 -6.96 -7.20 5.26
N ILE A 97 -6.39 -7.97 4.34
CA ILE A 97 -6.59 -7.77 2.90
C ILE A 97 -8.07 -7.97 2.54
N ASN A 98 -8.67 -9.04 3.02
CA ASN A 98 -10.09 -9.31 2.77
C ASN A 98 -10.99 -8.20 3.30
N HIS A 99 -10.66 -7.65 4.45
CA HIS A 99 -11.42 -6.57 5.06
C HIS A 99 -11.39 -5.31 4.18
N VAL A 100 -10.23 -4.96 3.67
CA VAL A 100 -10.05 -3.81 2.78
C VAL A 100 -10.83 -4.02 1.48
N ILE A 101 -10.70 -5.19 0.87
CA ILE A 101 -11.37 -5.51 -0.39
C ILE A 101 -12.88 -5.54 -0.19
N HIS A 102 -13.35 -6.13 0.91
CA HIS A 102 -14.79 -6.20 1.21
C HIS A 102 -15.39 -4.82 1.40
N ASN A 103 -14.72 -3.94 2.12
CA ASN A 103 -15.21 -2.59 2.30
C ASN A 103 -15.21 -1.82 0.97
N GLY A 104 -14.23 -2.11 0.10
CA GLY A 104 -14.17 -1.52 -1.23
C GLY A 104 -15.21 -2.08 -2.19
N ALA A 105 -15.56 -3.36 -2.04
CA ALA A 105 -16.49 -4.03 -2.96
C ALA A 105 -17.93 -3.48 -2.88
N ASN A 106 -18.26 -2.77 -1.82
CA ASN A 106 -19.54 -2.10 -1.71
C ASN A 106 -19.65 -0.86 -2.59
N ARG A 107 -18.62 -0.60 -3.37
CA ARG A 107 -18.58 0.55 -4.23
C ARG A 107 -18.74 0.13 -5.66
N ASN A 108 -19.73 0.67 -6.25
CA ASN A 108 -20.03 0.35 -7.61
C ASN A 108 -19.13 1.13 -8.55
N LEU A 109 -17.98 0.56 -8.82
CA LEU A 109 -17.20 1.01 -9.95
C LEU A 109 -17.90 0.48 -11.19
N THR A 110 -18.44 1.35 -12.02
CA THR A 110 -19.15 0.92 -13.21
C THR A 110 -18.20 0.23 -14.18
N ASN A 111 -18.73 -0.70 -14.98
CA ASN A 111 -17.92 -1.39 -15.99
C ASN A 111 -17.25 -0.42 -16.96
N ALA A 112 -17.93 0.65 -17.31
CA ALA A 112 -17.38 1.67 -18.18
C ALA A 112 -16.15 2.34 -17.57
N LYS A 113 -16.21 2.65 -16.26
CA LYS A 113 -15.08 3.24 -15.53
C LYS A 113 -13.89 2.29 -15.46
N VAL A 114 -14.15 1.01 -15.20
CA VAL A 114 -13.09 -0.01 -15.14
C VAL A 114 -12.39 -0.11 -16.49
N GLN A 115 -13.13 -0.17 -17.58
CA GLN A 115 -12.56 -0.26 -18.92
C GLN A 115 -11.74 1.00 -19.26
N GLU A 116 -12.22 2.16 -18.87
CA GLU A 116 -11.52 3.43 -19.09
C GLU A 116 -10.19 3.45 -18.37
N ILE A 117 -10.17 2.99 -17.11
CA ILE A 117 -8.95 2.92 -16.33
C ILE A 117 -7.97 1.92 -16.94
N GLN A 118 -8.43 0.75 -17.32
CA GLN A 118 -7.59 -0.26 -17.94
C GLN A 118 -6.95 0.25 -19.24
N LYS A 119 -7.72 0.99 -20.03
CA LYS A 119 -7.22 1.59 -21.26
C LYS A 119 -6.11 2.59 -21.00
N LEU A 120 -6.23 3.40 -19.94
CA LEU A 120 -5.23 4.40 -19.59
C LEU A 120 -3.95 3.77 -19.03
N LEU A 121 -4.07 2.61 -18.38
CA LEU A 121 -2.95 1.95 -17.73
C LEU A 121 -2.26 0.90 -18.61
N SER A 122 -2.83 0.59 -19.74
CA SER A 122 -2.29 -0.43 -20.64
C SER A 122 -1.18 0.09 -21.59
#